data_87cb613dae025d31ecb0d582fc56a3d1
#
_entry.id   87cb613dae025d31ecb0d582fc56a3d1
#
_cell.length_a   1.000
_cell.length_b   1.000
_cell.length_c   1.000
_cell.angle_alpha   90.00
_cell.angle_beta   90.00
_cell.angle_gamma   90.00
#
_symmetry.space_group_name_H-M   'P 1'
#
loop_
_entity.id
_entity.type
_entity.pdbx_description
1 polymer ?
#
loop_
_entity_poly.entity_id
_entity_poly.type
_entity_poly.pdbx_seq_one_letter_code
_entity_poly.pdbx_strand_id
1 'polypeptide(L)'
;MRTLGQFYREEILSLPAERLVLVQLPPNGEEARVKQELFGWTLVVGKNRLECRSEEEARYLKVFADAGMREVYVPKDDETLQGILPSLERIKAKIDQILQAYLAGVLDRKVKERVRNEVLAEVTR
;
A
#
# COMPACT_ATOMS: atom_id res chain seq x y z
N MET A 1 -17.70 -4.58 -2.61
CA MET A 1 -16.41 -4.50 -1.89
C MET A 1 -15.88 -3.07 -1.95
N ARG A 2 -15.31 -2.59 -0.85
CA ARG A 2 -14.75 -1.23 -0.82
C ARG A 2 -13.49 -1.13 -1.70
N THR A 3 -13.27 0.04 -2.32
CA THR A 3 -12.00 0.36 -2.94
C THR A 3 -10.97 0.67 -1.85
N LEU A 4 -9.68 0.72 -2.23
CA LEU A 4 -8.63 1.11 -1.29
C LEU A 4 -8.87 2.54 -0.77
N GLY A 5 -9.29 3.45 -1.65
CA GLY A 5 -9.60 4.83 -1.24
C GLY A 5 -10.76 4.92 -0.27
N GLN A 6 -11.82 4.15 -0.47
CA GLN A 6 -12.94 4.09 0.47
C GLN A 6 -12.50 3.56 1.83
N PHE A 7 -11.73 2.46 1.84
CA PHE A 7 -11.17 1.90 3.06
C PHE A 7 -10.35 2.94 3.82
N TYR A 8 -9.45 3.62 3.12
CA TYR A 8 -8.58 4.63 3.69
C TYR A 8 -9.37 5.77 4.33
N ARG A 9 -10.39 6.30 3.63
CA ARG A 9 -11.23 7.37 4.17
C ARG A 9 -12.04 6.91 5.37
N GLU A 10 -12.62 5.72 5.30
CA GLU A 10 -13.53 5.21 6.35
C GLU A 10 -12.80 4.71 7.58
N GLU A 11 -11.67 4.02 7.41
CA GLU A 11 -10.96 3.37 8.52
C GLU A 11 -9.79 4.19 9.08
N ILE A 12 -9.17 5.03 8.25
CA ILE A 12 -7.98 5.76 8.63
C ILE A 12 -8.27 7.25 8.84
N LEU A 13 -8.76 7.94 7.81
CA LEU A 13 -8.99 9.38 7.89
C LEU A 13 -10.13 9.76 8.83
N SER A 14 -10.96 8.81 9.24
CA SER A 14 -11.99 9.02 10.26
C SER A 14 -11.43 9.03 11.69
N LEU A 15 -10.20 8.57 11.87
CA LEU A 15 -9.56 8.57 13.19
C LEU A 15 -9.15 9.99 13.61
N PRO A 16 -9.10 10.29 14.93
CA PRO A 16 -8.60 11.58 15.39
C PRO A 16 -7.16 11.83 14.91
N ALA A 17 -6.87 13.08 14.56
CA ALA A 17 -5.56 13.46 14.00
C ALA A 17 -4.39 13.09 14.93
N GLU A 18 -4.60 13.18 16.23
CA GLU A 18 -3.57 12.81 17.23
C GLU A 18 -3.25 11.32 17.26
N ARG A 19 -4.07 10.48 16.64
CA ARG A 19 -3.82 9.04 16.52
C ARG A 19 -3.13 8.65 15.24
N LEU A 20 -2.83 9.62 14.38
CA LEU A 20 -2.25 9.39 13.05
C LEU A 20 -0.89 10.03 12.93
N VAL A 21 -0.03 9.42 12.12
CA VAL A 21 1.24 10.01 11.71
C VAL A 21 1.33 9.98 10.19
N LEU A 22 1.80 11.06 9.58
CA LEU A 22 1.98 11.13 8.13
C LEU A 22 3.33 10.55 7.76
N VAL A 23 3.33 9.57 6.85
CA VAL A 23 4.54 8.92 6.36
C VAL A 23 4.72 9.25 4.88
N GLN A 24 5.93 9.67 4.50
CA GLN A 24 6.29 9.92 3.11
C GLN A 24 6.81 8.62 2.50
N LEU A 25 6.26 8.24 1.35
CA LEU A 25 6.66 7.03 0.63
C LEU A 25 7.53 7.42 -0.57
N PRO A 26 8.65 6.72 -0.80
CA PRO A 26 9.47 6.98 -1.97
C PRO A 26 8.73 6.66 -3.27
N PRO A 27 8.98 7.41 -4.35
CA PRO A 27 8.41 7.08 -5.65
C PRO A 27 8.98 5.76 -6.15
N ASN A 28 8.13 4.90 -6.70
CA ASN A 28 8.57 3.62 -7.22
C ASN A 28 7.60 3.08 -8.27
N GLY A 29 8.15 2.48 -9.34
CA GLY A 29 7.40 1.73 -10.34
C GLY A 29 7.40 0.22 -10.10
N GLU A 30 8.05 -0.26 -9.06
CA GLU A 30 8.17 -1.68 -8.74
C GLU A 30 7.39 -2.02 -7.47
N GLU A 31 7.09 -3.30 -7.30
CA GLU A 31 6.43 -3.78 -6.09
C GLU A 31 7.33 -3.59 -4.88
N ALA A 32 6.81 -3.00 -3.82
CA ALA A 32 7.52 -2.85 -2.56
C ALA A 32 7.64 -4.19 -1.84
N ARG A 33 8.67 -4.34 -1.01
CA ARG A 33 8.93 -5.57 -0.26
C ARG A 33 9.07 -5.28 1.22
N VAL A 34 8.46 -6.11 2.04
CA VAL A 34 8.64 -6.08 3.50
C VAL A 34 9.82 -6.99 3.84
N LYS A 35 10.77 -6.48 4.59
CA LYS A 35 11.98 -7.21 4.93
C LYS A 35 12.26 -7.13 6.43
N GLN A 36 12.46 -8.29 7.05
CA GLN A 36 12.93 -8.35 8.43
C GLN A 36 14.45 -8.18 8.45
N GLU A 37 14.91 -7.27 9.29
CA GLU A 37 16.32 -6.99 9.46
C GLU A 37 16.74 -7.20 10.92
N LEU A 38 18.03 -7.10 11.20
CA LEU A 38 18.59 -7.41 12.51
C LEU A 38 17.91 -6.63 13.65
N PHE A 39 17.58 -5.37 13.41
CA PHE A 39 17.02 -4.49 14.43
C PHE A 39 15.59 -4.03 14.13
N GLY A 40 14.86 -4.75 13.28
CA GLY A 40 13.48 -4.40 13.01
C GLY A 40 13.01 -4.76 11.62
N TRP A 41 12.04 -3.97 11.13
CA TRP A 41 11.37 -4.21 9.87
C TRP A 41 11.61 -3.03 8.93
N THR A 42 11.80 -3.34 7.65
CA THR A 42 12.07 -2.33 6.63
C THR A 42 11.16 -2.56 5.44
N LEU A 43 10.62 -1.48 4.90
CA LEU A 43 9.94 -1.49 3.60
C LEU A 43 10.95 -1.08 2.55
N VAL A 44 11.19 -1.96 1.57
CA VAL A 44 12.09 -1.71 0.45
C VAL A 44 11.25 -1.26 -0.75
N VAL A 45 11.49 -0.05 -1.22
CA VAL A 45 10.77 0.55 -2.35
C VAL A 45 11.80 0.92 -3.41
N GLY A 46 12.01 0.00 -4.37
CA GLY A 46 13.08 0.13 -5.36
C GLY A 46 14.45 0.14 -4.69
N LYS A 47 15.18 1.25 -4.83
CA LYS A 47 16.49 1.44 -4.19
C LYS A 47 16.39 2.10 -2.82
N ASN A 48 15.19 2.48 -2.41
CA ASN A 48 14.95 3.19 -1.16
C ASN A 48 14.54 2.24 -0.07
N ARG A 49 14.86 2.60 1.17
CA ARG A 49 14.54 1.81 2.35
C ARG A 49 13.84 2.71 3.36
N LEU A 50 12.74 2.23 3.90
CA LEU A 50 11.97 2.95 4.92
C LEU A 50 11.91 2.08 6.17
N GLU A 51 12.49 2.55 7.26
CA GLU A 51 12.43 1.85 8.53
C GLU A 51 11.03 1.94 9.11
N CYS A 52 10.51 0.79 9.55
CA CYS A 52 9.20 0.68 10.14
C CYS A 52 9.32 0.23 11.59
N ARG A 53 8.38 0.66 12.42
CA ARG A 53 8.39 0.29 13.86
C ARG A 53 7.91 -1.14 14.12
N SER A 54 7.22 -1.76 13.13
CA SER A 54 6.69 -3.12 13.29
C SER A 54 6.46 -3.75 11.92
N GLU A 55 6.25 -5.06 11.91
CA GLU A 55 5.82 -5.78 10.70
C GLU A 55 4.49 -5.24 10.19
N GLU A 56 3.57 -4.99 11.12
CA GLU A 56 2.23 -4.48 10.79
C GLU A 56 2.32 -3.14 10.05
N GLU A 57 3.16 -2.23 10.51
CA GLU A 57 3.37 -0.96 9.83
C GLU A 57 3.97 -1.18 8.44
N ALA A 58 4.96 -2.06 8.30
CA ALA A 58 5.60 -2.34 7.02
C ALA A 58 4.59 -2.94 6.03
N ARG A 59 3.75 -3.88 6.48
CA ARG A 59 2.71 -4.49 5.65
C ARG A 59 1.63 -3.47 5.24
N TYR A 60 1.25 -2.60 6.16
CA TYR A 60 0.33 -1.50 5.88
C TYR A 60 0.88 -0.58 4.80
N LEU A 61 2.11 -0.11 4.98
CA LEU A 61 2.74 0.81 4.03
C LEU A 61 2.97 0.17 2.65
N LYS A 62 3.25 -1.14 2.60
CA LYS A 62 3.40 -1.86 1.34
C LYS A 62 2.16 -1.73 0.46
N VAL A 63 0.97 -1.86 1.02
CA VAL A 63 -0.27 -1.76 0.27
C VAL A 63 -0.38 -0.40 -0.43
N PHE A 64 -0.11 0.68 0.30
CA PHE A 64 -0.22 2.03 -0.24
C PHE A 64 0.94 2.39 -1.17
N ALA A 65 2.14 1.89 -0.89
CA ALA A 65 3.28 2.06 -1.79
C ALA A 65 3.02 1.39 -3.15
N ASP A 66 2.49 0.16 -3.14
CA ASP A 66 2.16 -0.57 -4.36
C ASP A 66 1.01 0.10 -5.13
N ALA A 67 0.15 0.83 -4.44
CA ALA A 67 -0.91 1.63 -5.08
C ALA A 67 -0.41 2.96 -5.65
N GLY A 68 0.86 3.30 -5.45
CA GLY A 68 1.46 4.52 -5.98
C GLY A 68 1.26 5.76 -5.13
N MET A 69 0.80 5.62 -3.89
CA MET A 69 0.65 6.77 -3.00
C MET A 69 2.01 7.27 -2.52
N ARG A 70 2.15 8.60 -2.45
CA ARG A 70 3.40 9.26 -2.07
C ARG A 70 3.43 9.64 -0.59
N GLU A 71 2.28 9.76 0.02
CA GLU A 71 2.15 10.02 1.45
C GLU A 71 0.90 9.36 1.98
N VAL A 72 0.97 8.87 3.20
CA VAL A 72 -0.14 8.13 3.80
C VAL A 72 -0.15 8.34 5.31
N TYR A 73 -1.34 8.53 5.87
CA TYR A 73 -1.53 8.54 7.32
C TYR A 73 -1.55 7.12 7.85
N VAL A 74 -0.85 6.91 8.94
CA VAL A 74 -0.70 5.60 9.59
C VAL A 74 -1.20 5.70 11.03
N PRO A 75 -2.05 4.77 11.50
CA PRO A 75 -2.37 4.71 12.92
C PRO A 75 -1.12 4.52 13.77
N LYS A 76 -1.02 5.26 14.87
CA LYS A 76 0.15 5.19 15.75
C LYS A 76 0.22 3.90 16.55
N ASP A 77 -0.93 3.29 16.86
CA ASP A 77 -0.99 2.10 17.70
C ASP A 77 -1.03 0.82 16.88
N ASP A 78 -0.25 -0.17 17.28
CA ASP A 78 -0.16 -1.45 16.58
C ASP A 78 -1.45 -2.26 16.68
N GLU A 79 -2.22 -2.08 17.73
CA GLU A 79 -3.50 -2.77 17.91
C GLU A 79 -4.49 -2.38 16.79
N THR A 80 -4.59 -1.09 16.47
CA THR A 80 -5.41 -0.62 15.36
C THR A 80 -4.90 -1.19 14.03
N LEU A 81 -3.58 -1.17 13.81
CA LEU A 81 -2.98 -1.75 12.61
C LEU A 81 -3.30 -3.23 12.47
N GLN A 82 -3.15 -4.01 13.53
CA GLN A 82 -3.47 -5.44 13.52
C GLN A 82 -4.94 -5.68 13.18
N GLY A 83 -5.83 -4.83 13.69
CA GLY A 83 -7.27 -4.97 13.45
C GLY A 83 -7.70 -4.70 12.02
N ILE A 84 -7.03 -3.77 11.33
CA ILE A 84 -7.40 -3.38 9.95
C ILE A 84 -6.64 -4.15 8.87
N LEU A 85 -5.48 -4.73 9.18
CA LEU A 85 -4.63 -5.40 8.18
C LEU A 85 -5.34 -6.52 7.41
N PRO A 86 -6.10 -7.44 8.03
CA PRO A 86 -6.74 -8.50 7.27
C PRO A 86 -7.67 -7.98 6.16
N SER A 87 -8.45 -6.94 6.46
CA SER A 87 -9.34 -6.32 5.46
C SER A 87 -8.55 -5.59 4.40
N LEU A 88 -7.53 -4.86 4.79
CA LEU A 88 -6.65 -4.12 3.88
C LEU A 88 -5.92 -5.06 2.92
N GLU A 89 -5.38 -6.15 3.42
CA GLU A 89 -4.66 -7.12 2.59
C GLU A 89 -5.59 -7.88 1.64
N ARG A 90 -6.85 -8.11 2.02
CA ARG A 90 -7.85 -8.66 1.10
C ARG A 90 -8.13 -7.70 -0.06
N ILE A 91 -8.24 -6.41 0.22
CA ILE A 91 -8.41 -5.39 -0.83
C ILE A 91 -7.19 -5.40 -1.75
N LYS A 92 -5.99 -5.46 -1.20
CA LYS A 92 -4.74 -5.53 -1.99
C LYS A 92 -4.69 -6.77 -2.87
N ALA A 93 -5.06 -7.93 -2.34
CA ALA A 93 -5.11 -9.17 -3.11
C ALA A 93 -6.09 -9.05 -4.30
N LYS A 94 -7.22 -8.39 -4.09
CA LYS A 94 -8.20 -8.16 -5.15
C LYS A 94 -7.66 -7.23 -6.23
N ILE A 95 -6.96 -6.18 -5.82
CA ILE A 95 -6.30 -5.26 -6.75
C ILE A 95 -5.28 -6.03 -7.60
N ASP A 96 -4.47 -6.88 -6.98
CA ASP A 96 -3.47 -7.69 -7.69
C ASP A 96 -4.13 -8.65 -8.70
N GLN A 97 -5.25 -9.26 -8.34
CA GLN A 97 -6.01 -10.11 -9.27
C GLN A 97 -6.52 -9.32 -10.47
N ILE A 98 -7.05 -8.12 -10.24
CA ILE A 98 -7.55 -7.26 -11.30
C ILE A 98 -6.39 -6.85 -12.22
N LEU A 99 -5.26 -6.44 -11.65
CA LEU A 99 -4.08 -6.07 -12.42
C LEU A 99 -3.59 -7.23 -13.29
N GLN A 100 -3.51 -8.43 -12.73
CA GLN A 100 -3.09 -9.61 -13.49
C GLN A 100 -4.03 -9.89 -14.65
N ALA A 101 -5.34 -9.78 -14.43
CA ALA A 101 -6.33 -10.00 -15.47
C ALA A 101 -6.20 -9.00 -16.63
N TYR A 102 -5.99 -7.72 -16.30
CA TYR A 102 -5.84 -6.66 -17.31
C TYR A 102 -4.49 -6.69 -18.01
N LEU A 103 -3.44 -7.14 -17.35
CA LEU A 103 -2.08 -7.17 -17.91
C LEU A 103 -1.74 -8.47 -18.62
N ALA A 104 -2.59 -9.50 -18.49
CA ALA A 104 -2.39 -10.77 -19.16
C ALA A 104 -2.37 -10.58 -20.69
N GLY A 105 -1.31 -11.08 -21.34
CA GLY A 105 -1.16 -10.97 -22.79
C GLY A 105 -0.62 -9.63 -23.30
N VAL A 106 -0.44 -8.65 -22.43
CA VAL A 106 0.18 -7.37 -22.80
C VAL A 106 1.70 -7.52 -22.76
N LEU A 107 2.35 -7.36 -23.91
CA LEU A 107 3.81 -7.52 -24.03
C LEU A 107 4.57 -6.20 -23.98
N ASP A 108 3.93 -5.08 -24.36
CA ASP A 108 4.56 -3.77 -24.37
C ASP A 108 4.62 -3.19 -22.95
N ARG A 109 5.83 -2.89 -22.49
CA ARG A 109 6.07 -2.37 -21.14
C ARG A 109 5.36 -1.03 -20.89
N LYS A 110 5.35 -0.13 -21.86
CA LYS A 110 4.68 1.17 -21.75
C LYS A 110 3.17 1.00 -21.62
N VAL A 111 2.60 0.09 -22.38
CA VAL A 111 1.16 -0.20 -22.30
C VAL A 111 0.82 -0.82 -20.96
N LYS A 112 1.66 -1.74 -20.44
CA LYS A 112 1.47 -2.31 -19.10
C LYS A 112 1.46 -1.25 -18.01
N GLU A 113 2.40 -0.32 -18.05
CA GLU A 113 2.48 0.77 -17.06
C GLU A 113 1.24 1.65 -17.12
N ARG A 114 0.79 2.00 -18.32
CA ARG A 114 -0.41 2.82 -18.49
C ARG A 114 -1.66 2.11 -17.96
N VAL A 115 -1.87 0.87 -18.33
CA VAL A 115 -3.02 0.07 -17.89
C VAL A 115 -2.98 -0.09 -16.36
N ARG A 116 -1.82 -0.38 -15.80
CA ARG A 116 -1.64 -0.50 -14.36
C ARG A 116 -2.05 0.79 -13.65
N ASN A 117 -1.58 1.94 -14.14
CA ASN A 117 -1.90 3.23 -13.54
C ASN A 117 -3.39 3.56 -13.63
N GLU A 118 -4.03 3.24 -14.75
CA GLU A 118 -5.47 3.43 -14.91
C GLU A 118 -6.28 2.57 -13.93
N VAL A 119 -5.92 1.29 -13.82
CA VAL A 119 -6.58 0.36 -12.88
C VAL A 119 -6.37 0.82 -11.44
N LEU A 120 -5.14 1.19 -11.07
CA LEU A 120 -4.85 1.67 -9.73
C LEU A 120 -5.62 2.94 -9.40
N ALA A 121 -5.69 3.90 -10.34
CA ALA A 121 -6.45 5.13 -10.14
C ALA A 121 -7.93 4.83 -9.86
N GLU A 122 -8.51 3.84 -10.54
CA GLU A 122 -9.90 3.47 -10.36
C GLU A 122 -10.16 2.75 -9.03
N VAL A 123 -9.32 1.79 -8.66
CA VAL A 123 -9.52 1.00 -7.44
C VAL A 123 -9.09 1.75 -6.16
N THR A 124 -8.32 2.82 -6.29
CA THR A 124 -7.88 3.63 -5.13
C THR A 124 -8.75 4.85 -4.87
N ARG A 125 -9.76 5.07 -5.67
CA ARG A 125 -10.70 6.19 -5.47
C ARG A 125 -11.44 6.11 -4.11
#